data_87316255fed20ce6f62b327bc277b565
#
_entry.id   87316255fed20ce6f62b327bc277b565
#
_cell.length_a   1.000
_cell.length_b   1.000
_cell.length_c   1.000
_cell.angle_alpha   90.00
_cell.angle_beta   90.00
_cell.angle_gamma   90.00
#
_symmetry.space_group_name_H-M   'P 1'
#
loop_
_entity.id
_entity.type
_entity.pdbx_description
1 polymer ?
#
loop_
_entity_poly.entity_id
_entity_poly.type
_entity_poly.pdbx_seq_one_letter_code
_entity_poly.pdbx_strand_id
1 'polypeptide(L)'
;MLPALKAVTANEPADVKLLGRIADWCERFTPFVSPDPPRGLLLDVTGATHLFGGEQTMLDRLRGRLIAQGFAVRGAMAGTVLAARALARFRDGVVVAPGEEADAVAPLPIDALNLDPVTTHAFRRAGLKTIGQAASRKRSELNARFGARLVYMIDTALARAESPISPRRPLPDYRAEHNFAEPVATEKVIRSTLTSLAASLGEVLEKRGEGARRLEAEFYRADGQVRRIAVETGSPIRDPEIVERLFREKLDALIDPLDPGFGFDLIRLGATRAERAEAADVDFDADLNAKREIRFLVDRLAARFGSQRILAFQPNDTHIPECAFAAVPAQYAQDSKVEWQKIRRPGEAPRRPLRLLAKPEPMSLLRAVPGSNAPHMRWRRAQRFVTQAEGPERIAMEWWRHQEPQPTRDCHRIEDADGRRFWIFRDMATAQWCVHGAFA
;
A
#
# COMPACT_ATOMS: atom_id res chain seq x y z
N MET A 1 6.71 -42.47 -27.26
CA MET A 1 7.31 -41.99 -26.00
C MET A 1 8.39 -40.98 -26.37
N LEU A 2 8.38 -39.79 -25.75
CA LEU A 2 9.43 -38.78 -25.92
C LEU A 2 10.54 -39.09 -24.87
N PRO A 3 11.70 -39.58 -25.26
CA PRO A 3 12.70 -40.06 -24.30
C PRO A 3 13.38 -38.96 -23.47
N ALA A 4 13.12 -37.69 -23.77
CA ALA A 4 13.67 -36.52 -23.07
C ALA A 4 12.65 -35.76 -22.22
N LEU A 5 11.47 -36.31 -21.93
CA LEU A 5 10.44 -35.65 -21.14
C LEU A 5 10.86 -35.62 -19.66
N LYS A 6 11.16 -34.43 -19.13
CA LYS A 6 11.35 -34.21 -17.70
C LYS A 6 10.03 -33.79 -17.08
N ALA A 7 9.49 -34.61 -16.20
CA ALA A 7 8.35 -34.24 -15.38
C ALA A 7 8.84 -33.45 -14.15
N VAL A 8 8.29 -32.26 -13.95
CA VAL A 8 8.57 -31.41 -12.78
C VAL A 8 7.25 -31.12 -12.08
N THR A 9 7.25 -31.13 -10.75
CA THR A 9 6.07 -30.79 -9.96
C THR A 9 5.67 -29.34 -10.23
N ALA A 10 4.38 -29.08 -10.54
CA ALA A 10 3.88 -27.74 -10.71
C ALA A 10 3.97 -26.93 -9.39
N ASN A 11 4.39 -25.67 -9.48
CA ASN A 11 4.46 -24.76 -8.36
C ASN A 11 3.60 -23.52 -8.66
N GLU A 12 2.29 -23.67 -8.49
CA GLU A 12 1.31 -22.61 -8.77
C GLU A 12 1.61 -21.28 -8.06
N PRO A 13 2.04 -21.26 -6.76
CA PRO A 13 2.41 -19.99 -6.13
C PRO A 13 3.60 -19.28 -6.79
N ALA A 14 4.57 -20.04 -7.29
CA ALA A 14 5.71 -19.47 -8.01
C ALA A 14 5.29 -18.95 -9.40
N ASP A 15 4.38 -19.66 -10.09
CA ASP A 15 3.83 -19.25 -11.38
C ASP A 15 3.03 -17.94 -11.26
N VAL A 16 2.20 -17.81 -10.21
CA VAL A 16 1.46 -16.57 -9.93
C VAL A 16 2.41 -15.39 -9.66
N LYS A 17 3.49 -15.63 -8.88
CA LYS A 17 4.51 -14.61 -8.63
C LYS A 17 5.25 -14.20 -9.90
N LEU A 18 5.56 -15.17 -10.76
CA LEU A 18 6.21 -14.91 -12.05
C LEU A 18 5.28 -14.11 -12.96
N LEU A 19 4.02 -14.50 -13.10
CA LEU A 19 3.04 -13.76 -13.88
C LEU A 19 2.88 -12.32 -13.37
N GLY A 20 2.92 -12.14 -12.04
CA GLY A 20 2.92 -10.84 -11.41
C GLY A 20 4.13 -9.98 -11.81
N ARG A 21 5.34 -10.55 -11.85
CA ARG A 21 6.55 -9.82 -12.29
C ARG A 21 6.51 -9.46 -13.77
N ILE A 22 5.98 -10.36 -14.62
CA ILE A 22 5.79 -10.07 -16.05
C ILE A 22 4.75 -8.94 -16.21
N ALA A 23 3.67 -8.94 -15.43
CA ALA A 23 2.71 -7.85 -15.43
C ALA A 23 3.35 -6.51 -15.04
N ASP A 24 4.16 -6.49 -13.96
CA ASP A 24 4.92 -5.32 -13.55
C ASP A 24 5.83 -4.79 -14.66
N TRP A 25 6.50 -5.69 -15.38
CA TRP A 25 7.34 -5.33 -16.50
C TRP A 25 6.53 -4.78 -17.70
N CYS A 26 5.33 -5.34 -17.95
CA CYS A 26 4.45 -4.88 -19.02
C CYS A 26 3.88 -3.47 -18.79
N GLU A 27 3.88 -2.96 -17.55
CA GLU A 27 3.47 -1.60 -17.21
C GLU A 27 4.30 -0.52 -17.93
N ARG A 28 5.46 -0.88 -18.52
CA ARG A 28 6.22 0.01 -19.41
C ARG A 28 5.51 0.37 -20.72
N PHE A 29 4.59 -0.49 -21.16
CA PHE A 29 3.83 -0.28 -22.41
C PHE A 29 2.52 0.47 -22.15
N THR A 30 1.84 0.11 -21.08
CA THR A 30 0.61 0.75 -20.62
C THR A 30 0.47 0.50 -19.14
N PRO A 31 -0.04 1.48 -18.37
CA PRO A 31 -0.31 1.26 -16.94
C PRO A 31 -1.53 0.35 -16.69
N PHE A 32 -2.34 0.13 -17.72
CA PHE A 32 -3.55 -0.70 -17.64
C PHE A 32 -3.22 -2.17 -17.92
N VAL A 33 -2.56 -2.82 -16.97
CA VAL A 33 -2.21 -4.24 -17.05
C VAL A 33 -3.01 -5.03 -16.02
N SER A 34 -3.63 -6.11 -16.47
CA SER A 34 -4.38 -7.04 -15.61
C SER A 34 -3.90 -8.48 -15.86
N PRO A 35 -3.56 -9.25 -14.81
CA PRO A 35 -3.33 -10.68 -14.93
C PRO A 35 -4.58 -11.40 -15.41
N ASP A 36 -4.39 -12.36 -16.30
CA ASP A 36 -5.40 -13.31 -16.78
C ASP A 36 -4.96 -14.74 -16.43
N PRO A 37 -5.17 -15.18 -15.18
CA PRO A 37 -4.71 -16.48 -14.72
C PRO A 37 -5.26 -17.62 -15.55
N PRO A 38 -4.52 -18.75 -15.64
CA PRO A 38 -3.25 -19.02 -14.98
C PRO A 38 -2.00 -18.55 -15.75
N ARG A 39 -2.12 -18.11 -17.01
CA ARG A 39 -0.96 -17.91 -17.90
C ARG A 39 -1.05 -16.70 -18.83
N GLY A 40 -1.99 -15.80 -18.63
CA GLY A 40 -2.26 -14.68 -19.50
C GLY A 40 -2.06 -13.33 -18.83
N LEU A 41 -1.89 -12.31 -19.67
CA LEU A 41 -1.95 -10.90 -19.32
C LEU A 41 -2.86 -10.18 -20.30
N LEU A 42 -3.60 -9.22 -19.80
CA LEU A 42 -4.42 -8.29 -20.57
C LEU A 42 -3.84 -6.90 -20.41
N LEU A 43 -3.66 -6.22 -21.51
CA LEU A 43 -3.15 -4.85 -21.56
C LEU A 43 -4.16 -3.99 -22.31
N ASP A 44 -4.66 -2.93 -21.67
CA ASP A 44 -5.38 -1.91 -22.41
C ASP A 44 -4.34 -0.90 -22.95
N VAL A 45 -4.21 -0.89 -24.27
CA VAL A 45 -3.24 -0.06 -24.98
C VAL A 45 -3.87 1.16 -25.64
N THR A 46 -5.14 1.43 -25.32
CA THR A 46 -5.87 2.60 -25.84
C THR A 46 -5.10 3.87 -25.53
N GLY A 47 -4.82 4.66 -26.57
CA GLY A 47 -4.06 5.89 -26.47
C GLY A 47 -2.55 5.75 -26.24
N ALA A 48 -1.99 4.53 -26.13
CA ALA A 48 -0.55 4.32 -25.91
C ALA A 48 0.22 3.88 -27.17
N THR A 49 -0.45 3.28 -28.15
CA THR A 49 0.18 2.64 -29.31
C THR A 49 1.00 3.60 -30.17
N HIS A 50 0.58 4.87 -30.25
CA HIS A 50 1.30 5.91 -31.03
C HIS A 50 2.72 6.16 -30.50
N LEU A 51 2.99 5.95 -29.21
CA LEU A 51 4.32 6.08 -28.58
C LEU A 51 5.30 5.00 -29.05
N PHE A 52 4.78 3.92 -29.62
CA PHE A 52 5.55 2.77 -30.05
C PHE A 52 5.59 2.59 -31.58
N GLY A 53 5.03 3.54 -32.32
CA GLY A 53 4.97 3.46 -33.80
C GLY A 53 3.78 2.66 -34.31
N GLY A 54 2.71 2.55 -33.54
CA GLY A 54 1.47 1.88 -33.89
C GLY A 54 1.28 0.51 -33.22
N GLU A 55 0.10 -0.06 -33.43
CA GLU A 55 -0.35 -1.29 -32.75
C GLU A 55 0.51 -2.49 -33.07
N GLN A 56 0.78 -2.75 -34.34
CA GLN A 56 1.60 -3.88 -34.80
C GLN A 56 3.02 -3.79 -34.23
N THR A 57 3.64 -2.62 -34.33
CA THR A 57 5.01 -2.39 -33.85
C THR A 57 5.09 -2.59 -32.32
N MET A 58 4.07 -2.12 -31.58
CA MET A 58 3.99 -2.30 -30.15
C MET A 58 3.86 -3.79 -29.79
N LEU A 59 2.97 -4.53 -30.46
CA LEU A 59 2.78 -5.96 -30.26
C LEU A 59 4.07 -6.75 -30.50
N ASP A 60 4.74 -6.48 -31.64
CA ASP A 60 5.97 -7.17 -32.02
C ASP A 60 7.11 -6.85 -31.05
N ARG A 61 7.22 -5.60 -30.60
CA ARG A 61 8.21 -5.18 -29.62
C ARG A 61 7.99 -5.85 -28.26
N LEU A 62 6.74 -5.91 -27.78
CA LEU A 62 6.37 -6.57 -26.53
C LEU A 62 6.71 -8.06 -26.59
N ARG A 63 6.25 -8.75 -27.65
CA ARG A 63 6.50 -10.18 -27.85
C ARG A 63 7.98 -10.48 -27.99
N GLY A 64 8.70 -9.72 -28.81
CA GLY A 64 10.12 -9.92 -29.05
C GLY A 64 10.97 -9.80 -27.79
N ARG A 65 10.65 -8.83 -26.91
CA ARG A 65 11.36 -8.67 -25.63
C ARG A 65 11.07 -9.81 -24.66
N LEU A 66 9.83 -10.30 -24.59
CA LEU A 66 9.50 -11.45 -23.73
C LEU A 66 10.12 -12.75 -24.27
N ILE A 67 10.16 -12.95 -25.56
CA ILE A 67 10.85 -14.09 -26.20
C ILE A 67 12.36 -14.03 -25.92
N ALA A 68 12.98 -12.86 -26.00
CA ALA A 68 14.40 -12.68 -25.66
C ALA A 68 14.72 -13.00 -24.18
N GLN A 69 13.73 -12.88 -23.28
CA GLN A 69 13.82 -13.32 -21.89
C GLN A 69 13.54 -14.82 -21.69
N GLY A 70 13.32 -15.59 -22.75
CA GLY A 70 13.11 -17.03 -22.71
C GLY A 70 11.66 -17.48 -22.55
N PHE A 71 10.68 -16.56 -22.66
CA PHE A 71 9.27 -16.94 -22.56
C PHE A 71 8.72 -17.37 -23.93
N ALA A 72 7.91 -18.42 -23.94
CA ALA A 72 7.07 -18.76 -25.07
C ALA A 72 5.80 -17.91 -25.03
N VAL A 73 5.70 -16.90 -25.89
CA VAL A 73 4.64 -15.89 -25.86
C VAL A 73 3.82 -15.90 -27.12
N ARG A 74 2.51 -15.83 -26.96
CA ARG A 74 1.53 -15.53 -28.02
C ARG A 74 0.82 -14.22 -27.67
N GLY A 75 0.55 -13.38 -28.65
CA GLY A 75 -0.14 -12.13 -28.44
C GLY A 75 -0.98 -11.74 -29.64
N ALA A 76 -2.06 -11.01 -29.39
CA ALA A 76 -2.91 -10.39 -30.40
C ALA A 76 -3.52 -9.11 -29.86
N MET A 77 -3.93 -8.20 -30.73
CA MET A 77 -4.69 -7.00 -30.39
C MET A 77 -6.06 -7.01 -31.05
N ALA A 78 -7.08 -6.56 -30.30
CA ALA A 78 -8.43 -6.37 -30.79
C ALA A 78 -9.18 -5.41 -29.87
N GLY A 79 -10.32 -4.90 -30.29
CA GLY A 79 -11.12 -3.92 -29.55
C GLY A 79 -11.79 -4.46 -28.28
N THR A 80 -11.80 -5.78 -28.04
CA THR A 80 -12.34 -6.35 -26.81
C THR A 80 -11.43 -7.41 -26.21
N VAL A 81 -11.54 -7.56 -24.87
CA VAL A 81 -10.75 -8.52 -24.10
C VAL A 81 -10.90 -9.94 -24.61
N LEU A 82 -12.15 -10.39 -24.89
CA LEU A 82 -12.39 -11.76 -25.32
C LEU A 82 -11.96 -12.01 -26.76
N ALA A 83 -12.07 -11.02 -27.64
CA ALA A 83 -11.52 -11.09 -28.99
C ALA A 83 -9.99 -11.21 -28.98
N ALA A 84 -9.31 -10.32 -28.27
CA ALA A 84 -7.85 -10.33 -28.13
C ALA A 84 -7.35 -11.66 -27.52
N ARG A 85 -8.01 -12.16 -26.47
CA ARG A 85 -7.69 -13.44 -25.83
C ARG A 85 -7.87 -14.62 -26.78
N ALA A 86 -8.98 -14.68 -27.52
CA ALA A 86 -9.27 -15.75 -28.47
C ALA A 86 -8.24 -15.75 -29.61
N LEU A 87 -7.93 -14.59 -30.16
CA LEU A 87 -6.94 -14.42 -31.21
C LEU A 87 -5.54 -14.80 -30.73
N ALA A 88 -5.07 -14.32 -29.58
CA ALA A 88 -3.76 -14.66 -29.04
C ALA A 88 -3.54 -16.18 -28.90
N ARG A 89 -4.60 -16.94 -28.60
CA ARG A 89 -4.53 -18.41 -28.47
C ARG A 89 -4.47 -19.14 -29.79
N PHE A 90 -5.18 -18.65 -30.81
CA PHE A 90 -5.40 -19.38 -32.07
C PHE A 90 -4.81 -18.69 -33.29
N ARG A 91 -4.55 -17.37 -33.24
CA ARG A 91 -3.99 -16.56 -34.32
C ARG A 91 -2.94 -15.59 -33.78
N ASP A 92 -1.77 -16.13 -33.46
CA ASP A 92 -0.66 -15.36 -32.89
C ASP A 92 -0.18 -14.23 -33.79
N GLY A 93 0.12 -13.06 -33.23
CA GLY A 93 0.72 -11.91 -33.95
C GLY A 93 -0.27 -11.05 -34.73
N VAL A 94 -1.57 -11.25 -34.58
CA VAL A 94 -2.61 -10.53 -35.31
C VAL A 94 -3.06 -9.28 -34.56
N VAL A 95 -3.17 -8.18 -35.32
CA VAL A 95 -3.85 -6.96 -34.90
C VAL A 95 -5.13 -6.84 -35.73
N VAL A 96 -6.28 -6.71 -35.07
CA VAL A 96 -7.60 -6.61 -35.69
C VAL A 96 -8.10 -5.19 -35.52
N ALA A 97 -8.46 -4.54 -36.59
CA ALA A 97 -8.97 -3.17 -36.56
C ALA A 97 -10.35 -3.11 -35.89
N PRO A 98 -10.70 -1.98 -35.26
CA PRO A 98 -12.00 -1.78 -34.67
C PRO A 98 -13.13 -2.00 -35.65
N GLY A 99 -14.10 -2.87 -35.31
CA GLY A 99 -15.22 -3.25 -36.18
C GLY A 99 -15.01 -4.54 -37.00
N GLU A 100 -13.77 -5.06 -37.09
CA GLU A 100 -13.45 -6.31 -37.81
C GLU A 100 -13.37 -7.55 -36.91
N GLU A 101 -13.60 -7.38 -35.58
CA GLU A 101 -13.46 -8.43 -34.59
C GLU A 101 -14.38 -9.62 -34.87
N ALA A 102 -15.61 -9.33 -35.29
CA ALA A 102 -16.60 -10.37 -35.58
C ALA A 102 -16.11 -11.33 -36.66
N ASP A 103 -15.55 -10.81 -37.77
CA ASP A 103 -15.04 -11.61 -38.87
C ASP A 103 -13.74 -12.35 -38.51
N ALA A 104 -12.90 -11.73 -37.68
CA ALA A 104 -11.66 -12.33 -37.21
C ALA A 104 -11.89 -13.49 -36.23
N VAL A 105 -12.90 -13.37 -35.36
CA VAL A 105 -13.18 -14.30 -34.26
C VAL A 105 -14.18 -15.38 -34.65
N ALA A 106 -15.15 -15.11 -35.54
CA ALA A 106 -16.19 -16.06 -35.92
C ALA A 106 -15.67 -17.45 -36.38
N PRO A 107 -14.58 -17.55 -37.16
CA PRO A 107 -14.06 -18.83 -37.59
C PRO A 107 -13.29 -19.60 -36.52
N LEU A 108 -12.97 -18.98 -35.37
CA LEU A 108 -12.24 -19.63 -34.30
C LEU A 108 -13.09 -20.73 -33.61
N PRO A 109 -12.43 -21.80 -33.14
CA PRO A 109 -13.12 -22.83 -32.42
C PRO A 109 -13.73 -22.30 -31.12
N ILE A 110 -14.81 -22.91 -30.64
CA ILE A 110 -15.50 -22.49 -29.42
C ILE A 110 -14.60 -22.55 -28.18
N ASP A 111 -13.57 -23.39 -28.22
CA ASP A 111 -12.51 -23.48 -27.19
C ASP A 111 -11.76 -22.16 -27.00
N ALA A 112 -11.78 -21.27 -27.99
CA ALA A 112 -11.14 -19.96 -27.89
C ALA A 112 -11.78 -19.07 -26.81
N LEU A 113 -13.04 -19.30 -26.46
CA LEU A 113 -13.73 -18.59 -25.39
C LEU A 113 -13.32 -19.05 -23.98
N ASN A 114 -12.49 -20.10 -23.85
CA ASN A 114 -12.05 -20.65 -22.57
C ASN A 114 -13.22 -21.03 -21.64
N LEU A 115 -14.21 -21.70 -22.20
CA LEU A 115 -15.34 -22.20 -21.43
C LEU A 115 -14.91 -23.41 -20.57
N ASP A 116 -15.71 -23.72 -19.58
CA ASP A 116 -15.53 -24.96 -18.82
C ASP A 116 -15.67 -26.20 -19.72
N PRO A 117 -15.04 -27.33 -19.33
CA PRO A 117 -15.05 -28.54 -20.17
C PRO A 117 -16.45 -29.10 -20.46
N VAL A 118 -17.39 -28.97 -19.52
CA VAL A 118 -18.75 -29.47 -19.65
C VAL A 118 -19.51 -28.68 -20.72
N THR A 119 -19.44 -27.35 -20.62
CA THR A 119 -20.04 -26.43 -21.59
C THR A 119 -19.41 -26.59 -22.97
N THR A 120 -18.09 -26.69 -23.07
CA THR A 120 -17.39 -26.94 -24.32
C THR A 120 -17.82 -28.24 -24.98
N HIS A 121 -17.95 -29.33 -24.19
CA HIS A 121 -18.40 -30.61 -24.70
C HIS A 121 -19.86 -30.54 -25.15
N ALA A 122 -20.74 -29.87 -24.44
CA ALA A 122 -22.13 -29.68 -24.83
C ALA A 122 -22.27 -28.92 -26.15
N PHE A 123 -21.44 -27.91 -26.42
CA PHE A 123 -21.39 -27.23 -27.72
C PHE A 123 -20.97 -28.15 -28.85
N ARG A 124 -19.91 -28.93 -28.64
CA ARG A 124 -19.45 -29.92 -29.66
C ARG A 124 -20.51 -30.95 -29.97
N ARG A 125 -21.21 -31.46 -28.95
CA ARG A 125 -22.35 -32.40 -29.15
C ARG A 125 -23.51 -31.76 -29.88
N ALA A 126 -23.75 -30.47 -29.73
CA ALA A 126 -24.75 -29.69 -30.47
C ALA A 126 -24.32 -29.34 -31.90
N GLY A 127 -23.14 -29.78 -32.34
CA GLY A 127 -22.60 -29.46 -33.66
C GLY A 127 -22.07 -28.05 -33.83
N LEU A 128 -22.00 -27.29 -32.74
CA LEU A 128 -21.51 -25.90 -32.72
C LEU A 128 -20.00 -25.91 -32.46
N LYS A 129 -19.20 -25.89 -33.51
CA LYS A 129 -17.74 -26.05 -33.45
C LYS A 129 -17.00 -24.70 -33.38
N THR A 130 -17.61 -23.64 -33.97
CA THR A 130 -17.00 -22.31 -34.03
C THR A 130 -17.83 -21.25 -33.30
N ILE A 131 -17.20 -20.15 -32.94
CA ILE A 131 -17.87 -19.01 -32.31
C ILE A 131 -18.97 -18.45 -33.22
N GLY A 132 -18.72 -18.35 -34.52
CA GLY A 132 -19.70 -17.87 -35.50
C GLY A 132 -20.93 -18.80 -35.60
N GLN A 133 -20.73 -20.12 -35.55
CA GLN A 133 -21.85 -21.09 -35.51
C GLN A 133 -22.69 -20.93 -34.23
N ALA A 134 -22.05 -20.66 -33.10
CA ALA A 134 -22.78 -20.37 -31.86
C ALA A 134 -23.51 -19.02 -31.96
N ALA A 135 -22.87 -18.00 -32.49
CA ALA A 135 -23.44 -16.65 -32.64
C ALA A 135 -24.62 -16.57 -33.63
N SER A 136 -24.72 -17.51 -34.59
CA SER A 136 -25.84 -17.59 -35.53
C SER A 136 -27.12 -18.17 -34.94
N ARG A 137 -27.07 -18.74 -33.72
CA ARG A 137 -28.25 -19.25 -33.02
C ARG A 137 -29.02 -18.10 -32.35
N LYS A 138 -30.31 -18.31 -32.12
CA LYS A 138 -31.15 -17.36 -31.41
C LYS A 138 -30.64 -17.19 -29.97
N ARG A 139 -30.49 -15.94 -29.54
CA ARG A 139 -30.01 -15.60 -28.18
C ARG A 139 -30.86 -16.27 -27.08
N SER A 140 -32.17 -16.33 -27.28
CA SER A 140 -33.09 -17.00 -26.34
C SER A 140 -32.80 -18.50 -26.19
N GLU A 141 -32.45 -19.19 -27.25
CA GLU A 141 -32.09 -20.62 -27.24
C GLU A 141 -30.76 -20.86 -26.53
N LEU A 142 -29.77 -20.01 -26.82
CA LEU A 142 -28.46 -20.06 -26.14
C LEU A 142 -28.59 -19.74 -24.65
N ASN A 143 -29.37 -18.71 -24.32
CA ASN A 143 -29.61 -18.33 -22.93
C ASN A 143 -30.35 -19.43 -22.14
N ALA A 144 -31.38 -20.02 -22.70
CA ALA A 144 -32.13 -21.08 -22.05
C ALA A 144 -31.30 -22.35 -21.78
N ARG A 145 -30.34 -22.66 -22.67
CA ARG A 145 -29.51 -23.86 -22.58
C ARG A 145 -28.21 -23.69 -21.84
N PHE A 146 -27.55 -22.52 -21.95
CA PHE A 146 -26.20 -22.31 -21.48
C PHE A 146 -26.08 -21.10 -20.54
N GLY A 147 -27.15 -20.35 -20.33
CA GLY A 147 -27.17 -19.17 -19.43
C GLY A 147 -26.72 -17.86 -20.08
N ALA A 148 -27.10 -16.75 -19.44
CA ALA A 148 -26.84 -15.40 -19.91
C ALA A 148 -25.35 -15.07 -20.01
N ARG A 149 -24.53 -15.66 -19.14
CA ARG A 149 -23.07 -15.44 -19.11
C ARG A 149 -22.41 -15.84 -20.43
N LEU A 150 -22.83 -16.96 -21.01
CA LEU A 150 -22.28 -17.41 -22.28
C LEU A 150 -22.66 -16.48 -23.43
N VAL A 151 -23.92 -16.05 -23.48
CA VAL A 151 -24.39 -15.09 -24.50
C VAL A 151 -23.56 -13.82 -24.40
N TYR A 152 -23.34 -13.29 -23.20
CA TYR A 152 -22.48 -12.14 -22.99
C TYR A 152 -21.03 -12.37 -23.46
N MET A 153 -20.44 -13.53 -23.18
CA MET A 153 -19.09 -13.87 -23.67
C MET A 153 -19.01 -13.91 -25.20
N ILE A 154 -20.01 -14.49 -25.88
CA ILE A 154 -20.05 -14.50 -27.34
C ILE A 154 -20.19 -13.07 -27.87
N ASP A 155 -21.08 -12.27 -27.29
CA ASP A 155 -21.27 -10.88 -27.72
C ASP A 155 -20.00 -10.03 -27.51
N THR A 156 -19.32 -10.19 -26.38
CA THR A 156 -18.05 -9.51 -26.13
C THR A 156 -16.96 -9.97 -27.09
N ALA A 157 -16.86 -11.26 -27.40
CA ALA A 157 -15.90 -11.79 -28.34
C ALA A 157 -16.12 -11.26 -29.77
N LEU A 158 -17.36 -10.97 -30.14
CA LEU A 158 -17.75 -10.41 -31.44
C LEU A 158 -17.85 -8.86 -31.42
N ALA A 159 -17.33 -8.21 -30.38
CA ALA A 159 -17.37 -6.75 -30.18
C ALA A 159 -18.78 -6.14 -30.18
N ARG A 160 -19.80 -6.92 -29.78
CA ARG A 160 -21.19 -6.45 -29.59
C ARG A 160 -21.47 -5.93 -28.19
N ALA A 161 -20.55 -6.18 -27.25
CA ALA A 161 -20.58 -5.72 -25.87
C ALA A 161 -19.16 -5.35 -25.41
N GLU A 162 -19.04 -4.39 -24.53
CA GLU A 162 -17.77 -3.96 -23.96
C GLU A 162 -17.42 -4.78 -22.71
N SER A 163 -16.13 -4.97 -22.47
CA SER A 163 -15.61 -5.62 -21.28
C SER A 163 -14.33 -4.92 -20.86
N PRO A 164 -14.43 -3.87 -20.03
CA PRO A 164 -13.25 -3.16 -19.55
C PRO A 164 -12.37 -4.06 -18.69
N ILE A 165 -11.07 -3.82 -18.70
CA ILE A 165 -10.14 -4.45 -17.77
C ILE A 165 -9.98 -3.58 -16.53
N SER A 166 -9.80 -4.26 -15.38
CA SER A 166 -9.43 -3.56 -14.14
C SER A 166 -7.93 -3.58 -13.98
N PRO A 167 -7.27 -2.42 -13.95
CA PRO A 167 -5.82 -2.37 -13.77
C PRO A 167 -5.46 -2.92 -12.40
N ARG A 168 -4.32 -3.58 -12.31
CA ARG A 168 -3.82 -4.21 -11.08
C ARG A 168 -3.50 -3.19 -9.99
N ARG A 169 -3.18 -1.97 -10.37
CA ARG A 169 -2.84 -0.86 -9.48
C ARG A 169 -3.56 0.40 -9.88
N PRO A 170 -3.91 1.25 -8.89
CA PRO A 170 -4.38 2.59 -9.22
C PRO A 170 -3.30 3.34 -9.99
N LEU A 171 -3.73 4.09 -10.99
CA LEU A 171 -2.84 4.97 -11.73
C LEU A 171 -2.36 6.09 -10.82
N PRO A 172 -1.07 6.47 -10.88
CA PRO A 172 -0.64 7.70 -10.25
C PRO A 172 -1.26 8.90 -10.97
N ASP A 173 -1.71 9.89 -10.20
CA ASP A 173 -2.31 11.12 -10.74
C ASP A 173 -1.32 11.87 -11.67
N TYR A 174 -0.02 11.75 -11.35
CA TYR A 174 1.07 12.40 -12.07
C TYR A 174 2.22 11.45 -12.28
N ARG A 175 2.84 11.50 -13.47
CA ARG A 175 3.93 10.61 -13.85
C ARG A 175 4.91 11.28 -14.79
N ALA A 176 6.20 11.08 -14.52
CA ALA A 176 7.32 11.40 -15.42
C ALA A 176 8.18 10.16 -15.61
N GLU A 177 8.78 9.98 -16.80
CA GLU A 177 9.62 8.82 -17.09
C GLU A 177 10.80 9.18 -17.99
N HIS A 178 11.89 8.41 -17.86
CA HIS A 178 13.08 8.53 -18.69
C HIS A 178 13.52 7.16 -19.19
N ASN A 179 13.55 7.01 -20.53
CA ASN A 179 14.04 5.83 -21.21
C ASN A 179 15.51 6.03 -21.58
N PHE A 180 16.36 5.07 -21.25
CA PHE A 180 17.77 5.09 -21.63
C PHE A 180 17.99 4.32 -22.93
N ALA A 181 18.83 4.87 -23.82
CA ALA A 181 19.24 4.17 -25.05
C ALA A 181 20.08 2.92 -24.72
N GLU A 182 20.93 3.02 -23.71
CA GLU A 182 21.70 1.93 -23.12
C GLU A 182 21.38 1.82 -21.62
N PRO A 183 21.24 0.60 -21.06
CA PRO A 183 20.94 0.43 -19.65
C PRO A 183 22.00 1.05 -18.74
N VAL A 184 21.56 1.78 -17.71
CA VAL A 184 22.43 2.49 -16.77
C VAL A 184 22.49 1.76 -15.42
N ALA A 185 23.71 1.69 -14.85
CA ALA A 185 23.95 1.06 -13.55
C ALA A 185 24.58 2.00 -12.52
N THR A 186 25.01 3.18 -12.95
CA THR A 186 25.76 4.10 -12.12
C THR A 186 24.82 4.90 -11.23
N GLU A 187 25.04 4.86 -9.93
CA GLU A 187 24.25 5.57 -8.91
C GLU A 187 24.10 7.06 -9.21
N LYS A 188 25.17 7.71 -9.66
CA LYS A 188 25.16 9.13 -10.04
C LYS A 188 24.13 9.43 -11.13
N VAL A 189 24.06 8.57 -12.17
CA VAL A 189 23.10 8.72 -13.28
C VAL A 189 21.68 8.48 -12.75
N ILE A 190 21.47 7.47 -11.94
CA ILE A 190 20.17 7.18 -11.34
C ILE A 190 19.65 8.36 -10.54
N ARG A 191 20.50 8.95 -9.67
CA ARG A 191 20.14 10.12 -8.85
C ARG A 191 19.84 11.36 -9.69
N SER A 192 20.70 11.67 -10.67
CA SER A 192 20.45 12.83 -11.56
C SER A 192 19.17 12.67 -12.37
N THR A 193 18.85 11.44 -12.79
CA THR A 193 17.58 11.14 -13.47
C THR A 193 16.39 11.33 -12.54
N LEU A 194 16.45 10.85 -11.31
CA LEU A 194 15.38 11.09 -10.33
C LEU A 194 15.15 12.58 -10.08
N THR A 195 16.22 13.38 -9.96
CA THR A 195 16.12 14.84 -9.80
C THR A 195 15.45 15.50 -11.01
N SER A 196 15.83 15.09 -12.23
CA SER A 196 15.21 15.60 -13.46
C SER A 196 13.72 15.22 -13.56
N LEU A 197 13.37 13.98 -13.22
CA LEU A 197 11.98 13.53 -13.21
C LEU A 197 11.17 14.26 -12.12
N ALA A 198 11.76 14.52 -10.97
CA ALA A 198 11.14 15.29 -9.89
C ALA A 198 10.89 16.75 -10.31
N ALA A 199 11.81 17.37 -11.06
CA ALA A 199 11.62 18.69 -11.62
C ALA A 199 10.44 18.73 -12.59
N SER A 200 10.41 17.80 -13.55
CA SER A 200 9.30 17.70 -14.52
C SER A 200 7.95 17.45 -13.83
N LEU A 201 7.93 16.61 -12.81
CA LEU A 201 6.72 16.33 -12.02
C LEU A 201 6.29 17.56 -11.21
N GLY A 202 7.27 18.26 -10.62
CA GLY A 202 7.07 19.49 -9.84
C GLY A 202 6.40 20.59 -10.66
N GLU A 203 6.80 20.80 -11.91
CA GLU A 203 6.18 21.76 -12.83
C GLU A 203 4.70 21.46 -13.10
N VAL A 204 4.36 20.18 -13.27
CA VAL A 204 2.97 19.76 -13.51
C VAL A 204 2.13 19.96 -12.25
N LEU A 205 2.66 19.59 -11.08
CA LEU A 205 2.00 19.78 -9.80
C LEU A 205 1.78 21.28 -9.49
N GLU A 206 2.78 22.11 -9.79
CA GLU A 206 2.70 23.56 -9.58
C GLU A 206 1.59 24.21 -10.42
N LYS A 207 1.50 23.86 -11.72
CA LYS A 207 0.44 24.35 -12.62
C LYS A 207 -0.96 24.02 -12.11
N ARG A 208 -1.11 22.96 -11.29
CA ARG A 208 -2.39 22.56 -10.70
C ARG A 208 -2.59 23.04 -9.26
N GLY A 209 -1.61 23.72 -8.67
CA GLY A 209 -1.64 24.16 -7.28
C GLY A 209 -1.58 23.02 -6.28
N GLU A 210 -0.94 21.92 -6.66
CA GLU A 210 -0.82 20.71 -5.85
C GLU A 210 0.63 20.40 -5.48
N GLY A 211 0.82 19.49 -4.54
CA GLY A 211 2.11 18.91 -4.19
C GLY A 211 1.97 17.43 -3.86
N ALA A 212 3.03 16.67 -4.04
CA ALA A 212 3.06 15.24 -3.79
C ALA A 212 3.12 14.94 -2.29
N ARG A 213 2.29 14.00 -1.83
CA ARG A 213 2.30 13.42 -0.48
C ARG A 213 2.89 12.02 -0.48
N ARG A 214 2.83 11.33 -1.61
CA ARG A 214 3.45 10.04 -1.81
C ARG A 214 4.01 9.98 -3.22
N LEU A 215 5.30 9.72 -3.30
CA LEU A 215 6.05 9.54 -4.53
C LEU A 215 6.53 8.10 -4.61
N GLU A 216 6.44 7.49 -5.80
CA GLU A 216 6.95 6.16 -6.06
C GLU A 216 7.88 6.19 -7.28
N ALA A 217 9.11 5.74 -7.10
CA ALA A 217 10.07 5.53 -8.16
C ALA A 217 10.06 4.06 -8.59
N GLU A 218 9.96 3.82 -9.88
CA GLU A 218 9.99 2.51 -10.51
C GLU A 218 11.25 2.40 -11.35
N PHE A 219 12.05 1.35 -11.08
CA PHE A 219 13.29 1.06 -11.77
C PHE A 219 13.10 -0.22 -12.57
N TYR A 220 13.08 -0.10 -13.90
CA TYR A 220 12.92 -1.22 -14.81
C TYR A 220 14.29 -1.69 -15.28
N ARG A 221 14.66 -2.92 -14.90
CA ARG A 221 15.91 -3.54 -15.32
C ARG A 221 15.77 -4.15 -16.72
N ALA A 222 16.90 -4.18 -17.43
CA ALA A 222 16.95 -4.76 -18.78
C ALA A 222 16.60 -6.26 -18.80
N ASP A 223 16.78 -6.98 -17.69
CA ASP A 223 16.39 -8.40 -17.52
C ASP A 223 14.92 -8.62 -17.10
N GLY A 224 14.10 -7.57 -17.11
CA GLY A 224 12.68 -7.66 -16.84
C GLY A 224 12.29 -7.53 -15.37
N GLN A 225 13.22 -7.30 -14.45
CA GLN A 225 12.88 -7.01 -13.06
C GLN A 225 12.46 -5.54 -12.89
N VAL A 226 11.48 -5.33 -12.02
CA VAL A 226 11.02 -3.98 -11.66
C VAL A 226 11.14 -3.80 -10.15
N ARG A 227 11.90 -2.80 -9.73
CA ARG A 227 12.02 -2.43 -8.32
C ARG A 227 11.23 -1.14 -8.08
N ARG A 228 10.38 -1.13 -7.05
CA ARG A 228 9.59 0.03 -6.65
C ARG A 228 10.00 0.51 -5.29
N ILE A 229 10.20 1.82 -5.18
CA ILE A 229 10.61 2.48 -3.95
C ILE A 229 9.71 3.69 -3.74
N ALA A 230 9.01 3.72 -2.61
CA ALA A 230 8.10 4.81 -2.27
C ALA A 230 8.63 5.62 -1.09
N VAL A 231 8.39 6.93 -1.16
CA VAL A 231 8.59 7.89 -0.07
C VAL A 231 7.29 8.65 0.19
N GLU A 232 7.06 8.98 1.44
CA GLU A 232 5.89 9.73 1.89
C GLU A 232 6.33 10.98 2.63
N THR A 233 5.49 12.01 2.62
CA THR A 233 5.76 13.31 3.23
C THR A 233 4.63 13.76 4.15
N GLY A 234 4.98 14.48 5.18
CA GLY A 234 4.02 15.06 6.13
C GLY A 234 3.28 16.28 5.57
N SER A 235 3.80 16.90 4.52
CA SER A 235 3.18 18.03 3.81
C SER A 235 3.35 17.86 2.30
N PRO A 236 2.48 18.48 1.46
CA PRO A 236 2.63 18.45 0.02
C PRO A 236 3.96 19.08 -0.42
N ILE A 237 4.75 18.35 -1.22
CA ILE A 237 6.05 18.84 -1.73
C ILE A 237 6.06 18.84 -3.25
N ARG A 238 6.88 19.68 -3.86
CA ARG A 238 7.16 19.74 -5.31
C ARG A 238 8.61 20.12 -5.62
N ASP A 239 9.40 20.45 -4.60
CA ASP A 239 10.80 20.79 -4.74
C ASP A 239 11.63 19.55 -5.11
N PRO A 240 12.34 19.56 -6.27
CA PRO A 240 13.12 18.42 -6.74
C PRO A 240 14.27 18.03 -5.80
N GLU A 241 14.87 18.99 -5.10
CA GLU A 241 15.97 18.73 -4.17
C GLU A 241 15.48 18.00 -2.92
N ILE A 242 14.28 18.35 -2.44
CA ILE A 242 13.64 17.66 -1.33
C ILE A 242 13.31 16.21 -1.74
N VAL A 243 12.74 16.01 -2.93
CA VAL A 243 12.41 14.69 -3.47
C VAL A 243 13.67 13.84 -3.58
N GLU A 244 14.75 14.38 -4.21
CA GLU A 244 16.03 13.64 -4.33
C GLU A 244 16.57 13.22 -2.96
N ARG A 245 16.57 14.14 -2.00
CA ARG A 245 17.09 13.87 -0.66
C ARG A 245 16.30 12.76 0.05
N LEU A 246 14.97 12.74 -0.08
CA LEU A 246 14.14 11.68 0.49
C LEU A 246 14.42 10.32 -0.15
N PHE A 247 14.55 10.26 -1.47
CA PHE A 247 14.91 9.03 -2.16
C PHE A 247 16.32 8.56 -1.79
N ARG A 248 17.29 9.46 -1.64
CA ARG A 248 18.62 9.12 -1.17
C ARG A 248 18.58 8.48 0.22
N GLU A 249 17.93 9.12 1.21
CA GLU A 249 17.78 8.56 2.56
C GLU A 249 17.10 7.17 2.52
N LYS A 250 16.13 7.00 1.62
CA LYS A 250 15.42 5.73 1.47
C LYS A 250 16.29 4.65 0.83
N LEU A 251 17.01 4.98 -0.23
CA LEU A 251 17.91 4.08 -0.95
C LEU A 251 19.06 3.62 -0.05
N ASP A 252 19.68 4.55 0.68
CA ASP A 252 20.78 4.26 1.60
C ASP A 252 20.36 3.36 2.78
N ALA A 253 19.06 3.33 3.11
CA ALA A 253 18.51 2.54 4.21
C ALA A 253 17.94 1.18 3.78
N LEU A 254 17.99 0.82 2.50
CA LEU A 254 17.49 -0.45 2.04
C LEU A 254 18.36 -1.60 2.57
N ILE A 255 17.72 -2.60 3.19
CA ILE A 255 18.39 -3.85 3.63
C ILE A 255 18.92 -4.63 2.42
N ASP A 256 18.14 -4.62 1.33
CA ASP A 256 18.48 -5.18 0.03
C ASP A 256 18.74 -4.01 -0.93
N PRO A 257 20.00 -3.65 -1.18
CA PRO A 257 20.36 -2.50 -2.00
C PRO A 257 19.71 -2.55 -3.39
N LEU A 258 19.56 -1.39 -4.00
CA LEU A 258 19.08 -1.31 -5.37
C LEU A 258 20.14 -1.88 -6.31
N ASP A 259 20.02 -3.20 -6.59
CA ASP A 259 20.90 -3.91 -7.51
C ASP A 259 20.56 -3.56 -8.96
N PRO A 260 21.43 -2.85 -9.69
CA PRO A 260 21.19 -2.52 -11.08
C PRO A 260 21.31 -3.74 -12.02
N GLY A 261 21.96 -4.82 -11.60
CA GLY A 261 22.18 -6.00 -12.43
C GLY A 261 22.75 -5.62 -13.81
N PHE A 262 21.98 -5.91 -14.87
CA PHE A 262 22.33 -5.53 -16.26
C PHE A 262 22.01 -4.07 -16.61
N GLY A 263 21.70 -3.26 -15.62
CA GLY A 263 21.34 -1.85 -15.76
C GLY A 263 19.82 -1.62 -15.87
N PHE A 264 19.43 -0.37 -15.62
CA PHE A 264 18.04 0.10 -15.79
C PHE A 264 17.89 0.73 -17.16
N ASP A 265 16.90 0.31 -17.93
CA ASP A 265 16.57 0.86 -19.25
C ASP A 265 15.41 1.86 -19.20
N LEU A 266 14.68 1.93 -18.06
CA LEU A 266 13.63 2.91 -17.80
C LEU A 266 13.59 3.23 -16.31
N ILE A 267 13.54 4.51 -15.96
CA ILE A 267 13.21 5.00 -14.64
C ILE A 267 11.95 5.85 -14.75
N ARG A 268 11.01 5.63 -13.85
CA ARG A 268 9.74 6.34 -13.77
C ARG A 268 9.55 6.88 -12.36
N LEU A 269 9.04 8.09 -12.25
CA LEU A 269 8.63 8.71 -10.99
C LEU A 269 7.16 9.11 -11.09
N GLY A 270 6.35 8.68 -10.12
CA GLY A 270 4.94 9.01 -10.04
C GLY A 270 4.56 9.58 -8.69
N ALA A 271 3.64 10.56 -8.67
CA ALA A 271 2.96 10.97 -7.46
C ALA A 271 1.67 10.15 -7.35
N THR A 272 1.67 9.17 -6.45
CA THR A 272 0.52 8.28 -6.22
C THR A 272 -0.51 8.90 -5.28
N ARG A 273 -0.15 9.99 -4.61
CA ARG A 273 -1.04 10.84 -3.82
C ARG A 273 -0.56 12.28 -3.93
N ALA A 274 -1.45 13.17 -4.36
CA ALA A 274 -1.24 14.60 -4.40
C ALA A 274 -2.33 15.31 -3.59
N GLU A 275 -1.99 16.45 -3.01
CA GLU A 275 -2.91 17.29 -2.24
C GLU A 275 -2.66 18.77 -2.62
N ARG A 276 -3.65 19.63 -2.40
CA ARG A 276 -3.48 21.07 -2.59
C ARG A 276 -2.29 21.56 -1.78
N ALA A 277 -1.38 22.25 -2.44
CA ALA A 277 -0.26 22.93 -1.81
C ALA A 277 -0.51 24.42 -1.92
N GLU A 278 -0.59 25.09 -0.79
CA GLU A 278 -0.60 26.56 -0.76
C GLU A 278 0.66 27.07 -1.47
N ALA A 279 0.53 28.19 -2.18
CA ALA A 279 1.68 28.85 -2.76
C ALA A 279 2.69 29.05 -1.62
N ALA A 280 3.97 28.74 -1.90
CA ALA A 280 5.04 29.01 -0.94
C ALA A 280 5.18 30.52 -0.83
N ASP A 281 4.32 31.14 -0.01
CA ASP A 281 4.60 32.48 0.46
C ASP A 281 5.96 32.40 1.18
N VAL A 282 6.88 33.22 0.74
CA VAL A 282 8.13 33.46 1.44
C VAL A 282 7.76 34.22 2.70
N ASP A 283 7.27 33.46 3.68
CA ASP A 283 6.85 34.02 4.95
C ASP A 283 8.11 34.27 5.76
N PHE A 284 8.33 35.53 6.11
CA PHE A 284 9.46 35.96 6.95
C PHE A 284 9.27 35.54 8.42
N ASP A 285 8.23 34.75 8.73
CA ASP A 285 7.97 34.28 10.09
C ASP A 285 8.95 33.14 10.44
N ALA A 286 9.84 33.40 11.37
CA ALA A 286 10.86 32.46 11.84
C ALA A 286 10.22 31.17 12.43
N ASP A 287 9.03 31.28 13.06
CA ASP A 287 8.34 30.14 13.65
C ASP A 287 7.75 29.20 12.59
N LEU A 288 7.28 29.73 11.48
CA LEU A 288 6.80 28.92 10.35
C LEU A 288 7.94 28.20 9.64
N ASN A 289 9.09 28.86 9.49
CA ASN A 289 10.30 28.24 8.95
C ASN A 289 10.81 27.10 9.84
N ALA A 290 10.86 27.30 11.15
CA ALA A 290 11.26 26.25 12.10
C ALA A 290 10.33 25.03 12.05
N LYS A 291 9.02 25.23 11.97
CA LYS A 291 8.05 24.15 11.80
C LYS A 291 8.24 23.39 10.49
N ARG A 292 8.55 24.11 9.40
CA ARG A 292 8.83 23.51 8.09
C ARG A 292 10.08 22.64 8.11
N GLU A 293 11.14 23.11 8.76
CA GLU A 293 12.39 22.35 8.94
C GLU A 293 12.17 21.08 9.77
N ILE A 294 11.38 21.18 10.86
CA ILE A 294 11.04 20.00 11.68
C ILE A 294 10.24 18.99 10.86
N ARG A 295 9.24 19.41 10.10
CA ARG A 295 8.48 18.52 9.22
C ARG A 295 9.39 17.82 8.21
N PHE A 296 10.29 18.57 7.59
CA PHE A 296 11.25 18.01 6.66
C PHE A 296 12.22 17.01 7.33
N LEU A 297 12.69 17.31 8.55
CA LEU A 297 13.49 16.36 9.33
C LEU A 297 12.71 15.07 9.63
N VAL A 298 11.44 15.18 10.02
CA VAL A 298 10.55 14.03 10.25
C VAL A 298 10.42 13.19 8.99
N ASP A 299 10.23 13.81 7.83
CA ASP A 299 10.10 13.10 6.55
C ASP A 299 11.40 12.35 6.20
N ARG A 300 12.57 12.95 6.40
CA ARG A 300 13.86 12.29 6.20
C ARG A 300 14.05 11.09 7.14
N LEU A 301 13.77 11.28 8.42
CA LEU A 301 13.85 10.20 9.42
C LEU A 301 12.87 9.07 9.10
N ALA A 302 11.66 9.41 8.68
CA ALA A 302 10.66 8.43 8.27
C ALA A 302 11.06 7.67 6.99
N ALA A 303 11.65 8.35 6.01
CA ALA A 303 12.20 7.70 4.82
C ALA A 303 13.31 6.70 5.17
N ARG A 304 14.19 7.05 6.11
CA ARG A 304 15.33 6.23 6.52
C ARG A 304 14.96 5.07 7.44
N PHE A 305 14.16 5.33 8.49
CA PHE A 305 13.86 4.36 9.55
C PHE A 305 12.48 3.72 9.46
N GLY A 306 11.62 4.23 8.58
CA GLY A 306 10.21 3.87 8.47
C GLY A 306 9.31 4.76 9.33
N SER A 307 8.16 5.16 8.79
CA SER A 307 7.21 6.09 9.42
C SER A 307 6.69 5.59 10.79
N GLN A 308 6.55 4.28 10.96
CA GLN A 308 6.07 3.66 12.20
C GLN A 308 7.04 3.79 13.39
N ARG A 309 8.28 4.20 13.14
CA ARG A 309 9.30 4.40 14.21
C ARG A 309 9.47 5.85 14.61
N ILE A 310 8.95 6.77 13.81
CA ILE A 310 9.01 8.22 14.07
C ILE A 310 7.62 8.66 14.51
N LEU A 311 7.43 8.76 15.82
CA LEU A 311 6.11 8.98 16.41
C LEU A 311 6.00 10.38 17.01
N ALA A 312 4.80 10.94 16.94
CA ALA A 312 4.39 12.12 17.68
C ALA A 312 3.24 11.76 18.63
N PHE A 313 3.17 12.45 19.75
CA PHE A 313 2.07 12.29 20.69
C PHE A 313 0.93 13.24 20.30
N GLN A 314 -0.23 12.67 19.99
CA GLN A 314 -1.44 13.41 19.70
C GLN A 314 -2.37 13.35 20.90
N PRO A 315 -2.81 14.49 21.46
CA PRO A 315 -3.73 14.49 22.60
C PRO A 315 -5.11 14.01 22.17
N ASN A 316 -5.74 13.27 23.06
CA ASN A 316 -7.13 12.85 22.93
C ASN A 316 -7.98 13.58 23.98
N ASP A 317 -9.20 13.93 23.59
CA ASP A 317 -10.19 14.50 24.50
C ASP A 317 -10.79 13.39 25.38
N THR A 318 -10.10 13.10 26.48
CA THR A 318 -10.50 12.09 27.47
C THR A 318 -9.88 12.39 28.83
N HIS A 319 -10.61 12.05 29.88
CA HIS A 319 -10.11 12.14 31.26
C HIS A 319 -9.41 10.86 31.73
N ILE A 320 -9.43 9.80 30.89
CA ILE A 320 -8.79 8.52 31.18
C ILE A 320 -7.29 8.62 30.92
N PRO A 321 -6.41 8.45 31.93
CA PRO A 321 -4.97 8.73 31.79
C PRO A 321 -4.27 7.96 30.70
N GLU A 322 -4.56 6.66 30.56
CA GLU A 322 -3.97 5.78 29.55
C GLU A 322 -4.43 6.09 28.11
N CYS A 323 -5.54 6.81 27.97
CA CYS A 323 -6.11 7.20 26.68
C CYS A 323 -5.87 8.67 26.35
N ALA A 324 -5.22 9.45 27.23
CA ALA A 324 -5.06 10.90 27.10
C ALA A 324 -4.24 11.31 25.89
N PHE A 325 -3.45 10.41 25.32
CA PHE A 325 -2.72 10.63 24.07
C PHE A 325 -2.62 9.35 23.25
N ALA A 326 -2.44 9.50 21.96
CA ALA A 326 -2.09 8.44 21.05
C ALA A 326 -0.70 8.70 20.45
N ALA A 327 0.12 7.66 20.34
CA ALA A 327 1.35 7.72 19.56
C ALA A 327 1.01 7.43 18.10
N VAL A 328 1.13 8.43 17.24
CA VAL A 328 0.83 8.32 15.80
C VAL A 328 2.10 8.59 15.00
N PRO A 329 2.24 8.04 13.78
CA PRO A 329 3.37 8.40 12.94
C PRO A 329 3.44 9.92 12.75
N ALA A 330 4.59 10.51 13.00
CA ALA A 330 4.76 11.96 13.06
C ALA A 330 4.39 12.69 11.76
N GLN A 331 4.51 12.00 10.61
CA GLN A 331 4.09 12.51 9.31
C GLN A 331 2.57 12.73 9.17
N TYR A 332 1.77 12.05 9.99
CA TYR A 332 0.31 12.13 9.99
C TYR A 332 -0.28 12.81 11.22
N ALA A 333 0.61 13.23 12.15
CA ALA A 333 0.16 13.96 13.32
C ALA A 333 -0.49 15.28 12.92
N GLN A 334 -1.68 15.53 13.45
CA GLN A 334 -2.35 16.81 13.26
C GLN A 334 -1.74 17.86 14.20
N ASP A 335 -1.69 19.11 13.74
CA ASP A 335 -1.27 20.23 14.58
C ASP A 335 -2.24 20.32 15.77
N SER A 336 -1.71 20.07 16.97
CA SER A 336 -2.50 20.15 18.20
C SER A 336 -2.58 21.60 18.66
N LYS A 337 -3.81 22.07 18.94
CA LYS A 337 -4.03 23.36 19.61
C LYS A 337 -3.72 23.32 21.11
N VAL A 338 -3.36 22.14 21.65
CA VAL A 338 -3.05 21.94 23.06
C VAL A 338 -1.63 22.41 23.35
N GLU A 339 -1.51 23.47 24.12
CA GLU A 339 -0.24 23.96 24.60
C GLU A 339 0.18 23.19 25.86
N TRP A 340 0.87 22.06 25.68
CA TRP A 340 1.32 21.18 26.75
C TRP A 340 2.09 21.92 27.87
N GLN A 341 2.82 22.98 27.53
CA GLN A 341 3.63 23.76 28.49
C GLN A 341 2.75 24.60 29.44
N LYS A 342 1.55 25.01 29.01
CA LYS A 342 0.65 25.85 29.82
C LYS A 342 -0.20 25.08 30.80
N ILE A 343 -0.28 23.76 30.67
CA ILE A 343 -1.13 22.90 31.51
C ILE A 343 -0.54 22.74 32.93
N ARG A 344 0.74 23.02 33.10
CA ARG A 344 1.45 22.80 34.37
C ARG A 344 2.16 24.05 34.86
N ARG A 345 2.03 24.35 36.16
CA ARG A 345 2.81 25.41 36.79
C ARG A 345 4.27 24.97 36.96
N PRO A 346 5.26 25.86 36.69
CA PRO A 346 6.65 25.54 36.93
C PRO A 346 6.87 25.14 38.39
N GLY A 347 7.56 24.02 38.63
CA GLY A 347 7.84 23.50 39.98
C GLY A 347 6.73 22.61 40.59
N GLU A 348 5.55 22.51 39.99
CA GLU A 348 4.50 21.61 40.47
C GLU A 348 4.84 20.13 40.14
N ALA A 349 4.83 19.26 41.14
CA ALA A 349 5.08 17.84 40.93
C ALA A 349 3.99 17.21 40.06
N PRO A 350 4.32 16.25 39.18
CA PRO A 350 3.31 15.62 38.33
C PRO A 350 2.26 14.92 39.16
N ARG A 351 0.98 15.22 38.89
CA ARG A 351 -0.14 14.58 39.59
C ARG A 351 -0.30 13.10 39.23
N ARG A 352 0.16 12.75 38.02
CA ARG A 352 0.10 11.38 37.46
C ARG A 352 1.49 10.98 36.97
N PRO A 353 1.84 9.69 36.98
CA PRO A 353 3.14 9.24 36.53
C PRO A 353 3.31 9.42 35.02
N LEU A 354 4.53 9.76 34.58
CA LEU A 354 4.88 9.79 33.15
C LEU A 354 4.89 8.39 32.53
N ARG A 355 5.15 7.38 33.35
CA ARG A 355 5.22 5.98 32.91
C ARG A 355 4.06 5.18 33.49
N LEU A 356 3.09 4.89 32.64
CA LEU A 356 2.03 3.92 32.92
C LEU A 356 2.48 2.52 32.47
N LEU A 357 2.02 1.50 33.20
CA LEU A 357 2.18 0.12 32.76
C LEU A 357 1.22 -0.16 31.61
N ALA A 358 1.66 -0.90 30.60
CA ALA A 358 0.84 -1.27 29.44
C ALA A 358 -0.45 -2.02 29.83
N LYS A 359 -0.36 -2.77 30.95
CA LYS A 359 -1.51 -3.36 31.64
C LYS A 359 -1.31 -3.15 33.13
N PRO A 360 -2.36 -2.72 33.87
CA PRO A 360 -2.30 -2.66 35.33
C PRO A 360 -1.95 -4.03 35.92
N GLU A 361 -1.07 -4.04 36.88
CA GLU A 361 -0.65 -5.29 37.56
C GLU A 361 -1.32 -5.45 38.92
N PRO A 362 -1.85 -6.62 39.24
CA PRO A 362 -2.50 -6.87 40.53
C PRO A 362 -1.51 -6.75 41.70
N MET A 363 -1.95 -6.17 42.75
CA MET A 363 -1.23 -6.05 44.02
C MET A 363 -2.11 -6.43 45.22
N SER A 364 -1.48 -6.76 46.32
CA SER A 364 -2.17 -6.98 47.60
C SER A 364 -1.82 -5.87 48.59
N LEU A 365 -2.86 -5.27 49.15
CA LEU A 365 -2.70 -4.36 50.30
C LEU A 365 -2.89 -5.16 51.56
N LEU A 366 -1.82 -5.33 52.33
CA LEU A 366 -1.84 -6.05 53.60
C LEU A 366 -2.12 -5.05 54.71
N ARG A 367 -3.13 -5.31 55.54
CA ARG A 367 -3.34 -4.54 56.77
C ARG A 367 -2.15 -4.74 57.74
N ALA A 368 -1.90 -3.77 58.59
CA ALA A 368 -0.76 -3.74 59.49
C ALA A 368 -0.43 -5.10 60.13
N VAL A 369 0.84 -5.47 60.09
CA VAL A 369 1.39 -6.58 60.88
C VAL A 369 1.36 -6.15 62.35
N PRO A 370 1.13 -7.06 63.33
CA PRO A 370 1.22 -6.72 64.74
C PRO A 370 2.54 -6.02 65.05
N GLY A 371 2.46 -4.76 65.54
CA GLY A 371 3.62 -3.93 65.84
C GLY A 371 3.95 -2.80 64.84
N SER A 372 3.25 -2.69 63.69
CA SER A 372 3.38 -1.58 62.74
C SER A 372 2.01 -1.08 62.29
N ASN A 373 1.75 0.22 62.50
CA ASN A 373 0.51 0.86 62.02
C ASN A 373 0.50 1.23 60.53
N ALA A 374 1.60 1.00 59.84
CA ALA A 374 1.71 1.37 58.40
C ALA A 374 1.17 0.24 57.51
N PRO A 375 0.35 0.55 56.49
CA PRO A 375 -0.09 -0.42 55.54
C PRO A 375 1.08 -0.91 54.67
N HIS A 376 1.06 -2.22 54.36
CA HIS A 376 2.06 -2.84 53.47
C HIS A 376 1.44 -3.14 52.12
N MET A 377 2.18 -2.89 51.07
CA MET A 377 1.81 -3.38 49.75
C MET A 377 2.75 -4.51 49.32
N ARG A 378 2.21 -5.53 48.66
CA ARG A 378 2.98 -6.60 48.02
C ARG A 378 2.74 -6.54 46.50
N TRP A 379 3.82 -6.27 45.78
CA TRP A 379 3.81 -6.19 44.32
C TRP A 379 5.09 -6.81 43.77
N ARG A 380 5.00 -7.62 42.70
CA ARG A 380 6.14 -8.29 42.03
C ARG A 380 7.10 -8.99 43.02
N ARG A 381 6.62 -9.78 43.94
CA ARG A 381 7.41 -10.46 44.99
C ARG A 381 8.08 -9.54 46.04
N ALA A 382 7.94 -8.22 45.91
CA ALA A 382 8.47 -7.27 46.88
C ALA A 382 7.38 -6.81 47.83
N GLN A 383 7.70 -6.77 49.11
CA GLN A 383 6.88 -6.15 50.13
C GLN A 383 7.42 -4.75 50.43
N ARG A 384 6.56 -3.75 50.46
CA ARG A 384 6.90 -2.35 50.66
C ARG A 384 6.03 -1.72 51.71
N PHE A 385 6.61 -0.88 52.54
CA PHE A 385 5.90 -0.09 53.54
C PHE A 385 5.41 1.20 52.89
N VAL A 386 4.13 1.50 53.01
CA VAL A 386 3.55 2.73 52.52
C VAL A 386 3.65 3.79 53.59
N THR A 387 4.41 4.85 53.33
CA THR A 387 4.63 5.98 54.26
C THR A 387 3.63 7.10 54.04
N GLN A 388 3.20 7.30 52.80
CA GLN A 388 2.25 8.34 52.44
C GLN A 388 1.27 7.83 51.38
N ALA A 389 0.01 8.25 51.49
CA ALA A 389 -1.02 7.98 50.49
C ALA A 389 -1.88 9.23 50.27
N GLU A 390 -2.11 9.58 49.02
CA GLU A 390 -2.96 10.67 48.59
C GLU A 390 -4.07 10.14 47.70
N GLY A 391 -5.27 10.70 47.81
CA GLY A 391 -6.44 10.27 47.05
C GLY A 391 -7.65 9.99 47.94
N PRO A 392 -8.71 9.35 47.40
CA PRO A 392 -8.83 8.84 46.02
C PRO A 392 -9.17 9.90 44.97
N GLU A 393 -8.60 9.75 43.78
CA GLU A 393 -9.14 10.36 42.58
C GLU A 393 -10.05 9.34 41.87
N ARG A 394 -11.36 9.61 41.83
CA ARG A 394 -12.31 8.71 41.16
C ARG A 394 -12.36 8.91 39.67
N ILE A 395 -12.03 7.89 38.90
CA ILE A 395 -12.04 7.87 37.44
C ILE A 395 -13.15 6.91 37.01
N ALA A 396 -14.25 7.48 36.49
CA ALA A 396 -15.30 6.71 35.84
C ALA A 396 -14.93 6.49 34.37
N MET A 397 -15.21 5.31 33.83
CA MET A 397 -14.95 5.04 32.43
C MET A 397 -15.98 5.69 31.52
N GLU A 398 -15.57 6.00 30.30
CA GLU A 398 -16.38 6.64 29.27
C GLU A 398 -17.37 5.63 28.67
N TRP A 399 -18.52 5.42 29.35
CA TRP A 399 -19.54 4.44 28.99
C TRP A 399 -20.06 4.59 27.55
N TRP A 400 -19.98 5.80 26.98
CA TRP A 400 -20.39 6.07 25.60
C TRP A 400 -19.38 5.58 24.54
N ARG A 401 -18.18 5.16 24.95
CA ARG A 401 -17.15 4.62 24.07
C ARG A 401 -17.03 3.10 24.13
N HIS A 402 -17.66 2.46 25.08
CA HIS A 402 -17.57 1.03 25.32
C HIS A 402 -18.92 0.35 25.24
N GLN A 403 -19.00 -0.79 24.55
CA GLN A 403 -20.23 -1.59 24.47
C GLN A 403 -20.55 -2.28 25.80
N GLU A 404 -19.53 -2.61 26.60
CA GLU A 404 -19.68 -3.21 27.91
C GLU A 404 -19.31 -2.20 29.03
N PRO A 405 -20.06 -2.19 30.15
CA PRO A 405 -19.73 -1.34 31.29
C PRO A 405 -18.33 -1.62 31.81
N GLN A 406 -17.49 -0.61 31.85
CA GLN A 406 -16.17 -0.68 32.44
C GLN A 406 -16.21 -0.20 33.91
N PRO A 407 -15.47 -0.85 34.83
CA PRO A 407 -15.52 -0.50 36.24
C PRO A 407 -14.89 0.87 36.52
N THR A 408 -15.53 1.62 37.44
CA THR A 408 -14.95 2.83 38.00
C THR A 408 -13.73 2.50 38.83
N ARG A 409 -12.71 3.36 38.81
CA ARG A 409 -11.45 3.18 39.54
C ARG A 409 -11.26 4.29 40.57
N ASP A 410 -10.92 3.93 41.80
CA ASP A 410 -10.45 4.87 42.83
C ASP A 410 -8.91 4.85 42.82
N CYS A 411 -8.32 5.89 42.27
CA CYS A 411 -6.88 6.01 42.08
C CYS A 411 -6.20 6.72 43.24
N HIS A 412 -5.02 6.23 43.62
CA HIS A 412 -4.22 6.78 44.71
C HIS A 412 -2.77 6.95 44.30
N ARG A 413 -2.13 7.97 44.83
CA ARG A 413 -0.69 8.14 44.79
C ARG A 413 -0.14 7.69 46.15
N ILE A 414 0.78 6.75 46.13
CA ILE A 414 1.43 6.24 47.34
C ILE A 414 2.94 6.43 47.24
N GLU A 415 3.59 6.61 48.41
CA GLU A 415 5.03 6.65 48.56
C GLU A 415 5.45 5.53 49.55
N ASP A 416 6.52 4.78 49.16
CA ASP A 416 7.09 3.76 50.03
C ASP A 416 8.21 4.34 50.93
N ALA A 417 8.70 3.54 51.87
CA ALA A 417 9.77 3.90 52.80
C ALA A 417 11.12 4.22 52.07
N ASP A 418 11.28 3.77 50.82
CA ASP A 418 12.46 4.08 49.99
C ASP A 418 12.26 5.37 49.20
N GLY A 419 11.15 6.10 49.35
CA GLY A 419 10.82 7.33 48.62
C GLY A 419 10.30 7.08 47.21
N ARG A 420 10.01 5.81 46.82
CA ARG A 420 9.47 5.48 45.51
C ARG A 420 7.99 5.73 45.46
N ARG A 421 7.51 6.37 44.44
CA ARG A 421 6.11 6.75 44.25
C ARG A 421 5.44 5.87 43.21
N PHE A 422 4.22 5.43 43.52
CA PHE A 422 3.42 4.57 42.68
C PHE A 422 2.02 5.14 42.49
N TRP A 423 1.49 4.96 41.27
CA TRP A 423 0.10 5.20 40.94
C TRP A 423 -0.64 3.87 41.01
N ILE A 424 -1.53 3.75 41.98
CA ILE A 424 -2.31 2.54 42.21
C ILE A 424 -3.79 2.86 42.10
N PHE A 425 -4.61 1.88 41.81
CA PHE A 425 -6.05 2.04 41.91
C PHE A 425 -6.73 0.82 42.49
N ARG A 426 -7.92 1.05 43.03
CA ARG A 426 -8.88 0.02 43.41
C ARG A 426 -9.97 -0.03 42.37
N ASP A 427 -10.18 -1.19 41.75
CA ASP A 427 -11.31 -1.47 40.89
C ASP A 427 -12.58 -1.58 41.75
N MET A 428 -13.60 -0.78 41.45
CA MET A 428 -14.79 -0.71 42.30
C MET A 428 -15.76 -1.88 42.11
N ALA A 429 -15.68 -2.61 40.99
CA ALA A 429 -16.49 -3.79 40.74
C ALA A 429 -15.91 -5.04 41.42
N THR A 430 -14.59 -5.23 41.29
CA THR A 430 -13.90 -6.43 41.80
C THR A 430 -13.26 -6.22 43.17
N ALA A 431 -13.18 -4.98 43.65
CA ALA A 431 -12.44 -4.55 44.84
C ALA A 431 -10.92 -4.87 44.80
N GLN A 432 -10.39 -5.23 43.60
CA GLN A 432 -8.99 -5.56 43.39
C GLN A 432 -8.13 -4.31 43.35
N TRP A 433 -6.96 -4.37 43.97
CA TRP A 433 -5.94 -3.33 43.90
C TRP A 433 -4.95 -3.64 42.79
N CYS A 434 -4.59 -2.61 42.00
CA CYS A 434 -3.63 -2.72 40.91
C CYS A 434 -2.62 -1.58 40.94
N VAL A 435 -1.37 -1.87 40.57
CA VAL A 435 -0.37 -0.86 40.25
C VAL A 435 -0.55 -0.52 38.75
N HIS A 436 -0.70 0.77 38.46
CA HIS A 436 -0.91 1.27 37.10
C HIS A 436 0.29 2.04 36.57
N GLY A 437 1.12 2.61 37.44
CA GLY A 437 2.31 3.34 37.03
C GLY A 437 3.28 3.61 38.18
N ALA A 438 4.45 4.12 37.80
CA ALA A 438 5.46 4.57 38.76
C ALA A 438 5.89 5.99 38.40
N PHE A 439 6.09 6.81 39.41
CA PHE A 439 6.72 8.12 39.26
C PHE A 439 8.22 7.95 39.14
N ALA A 440 8.87 8.84 38.36
CA ALA A 440 10.32 8.86 38.24
C ALA A 440 10.97 9.44 39.50
#